data_7bd4511e608893fa42e077ab87219d2e
#
_entry.id   7bd4511e608893fa42e077ab87219d2e
#
_cell.length_a   1.000
_cell.length_b   1.000
_cell.length_c   1.000
_cell.angle_alpha   90.00
_cell.angle_beta   90.00
_cell.angle_gamma   90.00
#
_symmetry.space_group_name_H-M   'P 1'
#
loop_
_entity.id
_entity.type
_entity.pdbx_description
1 polymer ?
#
loop_
_entity_poly.entity_id
_entity_poly.type
_entity_poly.pdbx_seq_one_letter_code
_entity_poly.pdbx_strand_id
1 'polypeptide(L)'
;MIYLDNAATTRVFDCAANAAVGAMTAEYFNPNATYKSGVLVREKLERDRKTIASIIGARPDELFFTSCATESNNWVFASGIKNKKGNIVITAGEHSSVYEPAMQLKSRGCDVRIAPLTKGGAVDADALCRLADDSTALVSVIHVSNETGVINDIKRIAAAIKAKNPRTLIHSDGVQGLIKVGMPLRDSGVDFYSASAHKLGAPKGIGLLYIRNGINVSPLILGGGQERGLRSGTQNTPYIAAFAAAVDELSRQNDRNKISAIRADLCEFFAAHGCKAIGDGENSGYILCVCVPGAKAEILQNILHDKGIIVGKGAACSGAKRGNRVLEAMGIAAKDVECCVRISFFADTSADDALAAAQAIITAAKQIGSKYVK
;
A
#
# COMPACT_ATOMS: atom_id res chain seq x y z
N MET A 1 5.37 -18.94 -16.30
CA MET A 1 4.61 -18.58 -15.10
C MET A 1 4.15 -17.13 -15.27
N ILE A 2 2.84 -16.89 -15.18
CA ILE A 2 2.24 -15.55 -15.25
C ILE A 2 1.95 -15.09 -13.81
N TYR A 3 2.60 -14.01 -13.36
CA TYR A 3 2.44 -13.49 -11.99
C TYR A 3 1.66 -12.18 -11.99
N LEU A 4 0.43 -12.22 -11.49
CA LEU A 4 -0.52 -11.10 -11.41
C LEU A 4 -1.07 -10.88 -10.00
N ASP A 5 -0.24 -11.13 -8.97
CA ASP A 5 -0.55 -10.79 -7.56
C ASP A 5 0.45 -9.77 -6.97
N ASN A 6 0.81 -8.78 -7.79
CA ASN A 6 1.78 -7.74 -7.43
C ASN A 6 1.29 -6.81 -6.28
N ALA A 7 0.00 -6.76 -6.03
CA ALA A 7 -0.54 -6.09 -4.85
C ALA A 7 -0.22 -6.84 -3.53
N ALA A 8 0.03 -8.14 -3.57
CA ALA A 8 0.49 -8.91 -2.41
C ALA A 8 2.00 -8.77 -2.19
N THR A 9 2.81 -8.90 -3.23
CA THR A 9 4.26 -8.64 -3.23
C THR A 9 4.74 -8.57 -4.69
N THR A 10 5.86 -7.92 -4.96
CA THR A 10 6.47 -7.90 -6.30
C THR A 10 7.73 -8.76 -6.36
N ARG A 11 8.13 -9.17 -7.56
CA ARG A 11 9.49 -9.66 -7.80
C ARG A 11 10.48 -8.54 -7.45
N VAL A 12 11.61 -8.92 -6.87
CA VAL A 12 12.71 -7.98 -6.61
C VAL A 12 13.41 -7.70 -7.94
N PHE A 13 13.66 -6.42 -8.25
CA PHE A 13 14.47 -6.03 -9.40
C PHE A 13 15.91 -6.53 -9.24
N ASP A 14 16.54 -6.92 -10.34
CA ASP A 14 17.89 -7.43 -10.32
C ASP A 14 18.89 -6.37 -9.80
N CYS A 15 18.69 -5.09 -10.12
CA CYS A 15 19.49 -3.99 -9.58
C CYS A 15 19.35 -3.88 -8.04
N ALA A 16 18.15 -4.09 -7.51
CA ALA A 16 17.91 -4.06 -6.07
C ALA A 16 18.55 -5.29 -5.36
N ALA A 17 18.44 -6.46 -5.96
CA ALA A 17 19.09 -7.67 -5.44
C ALA A 17 20.61 -7.51 -5.41
N ASN A 18 21.22 -7.00 -6.49
CA ASN A 18 22.66 -6.74 -6.59
C ASN A 18 23.13 -5.68 -5.58
N ALA A 19 22.35 -4.61 -5.38
CA ALA A 19 22.66 -3.59 -4.37
C ALA A 19 22.64 -4.18 -2.94
N ALA A 20 21.69 -5.07 -2.64
CA ALA A 20 21.65 -5.75 -1.34
C ALA A 20 22.88 -6.66 -1.15
N VAL A 21 23.22 -7.50 -2.15
CA VAL A 21 24.36 -8.40 -2.08
C VAL A 21 25.67 -7.62 -1.91
N GLY A 22 25.88 -6.54 -2.67
CA GLY A 22 27.05 -5.67 -2.53
C GLY A 22 27.19 -5.10 -1.11
N ALA A 23 26.08 -4.61 -0.55
CA ALA A 23 26.07 -4.08 0.81
C ALA A 23 26.28 -5.17 1.89
N MET A 24 25.81 -6.40 1.65
CA MET A 24 26.03 -7.54 2.58
C MET A 24 27.46 -8.05 2.56
N THR A 25 28.15 -8.02 1.42
CA THR A 25 29.43 -8.70 1.23
C THR A 25 30.63 -7.75 1.24
N ALA A 26 30.52 -6.57 0.64
CA ALA A 26 31.60 -5.62 0.52
C ALA A 26 31.48 -4.40 1.48
N GLU A 27 30.24 -3.99 1.82
CA GLU A 27 29.95 -2.78 2.62
C GLU A 27 29.26 -3.13 3.96
N TYR A 28 29.57 -4.29 4.55
CA TYR A 28 28.92 -4.86 5.74
C TYR A 28 29.22 -4.14 7.06
N PHE A 29 29.96 -3.06 7.03
CA PHE A 29 30.37 -2.33 8.24
C PHE A 29 29.19 -1.60 8.89
N ASN A 30 29.25 -1.49 10.22
CA ASN A 30 28.22 -0.74 10.97
C ASN A 30 28.31 0.77 10.63
N PRO A 31 27.24 1.40 10.14
CA PRO A 31 27.23 2.83 9.78
C PRO A 31 27.44 3.77 10.99
N ASN A 32 27.27 3.28 12.22
CA ASN A 32 27.49 4.07 13.43
C ASN A 32 28.95 4.00 13.95
N ALA A 33 29.79 3.14 13.33
CA ALA A 33 31.19 3.06 13.71
C ALA A 33 31.97 4.30 13.25
N THR A 34 33.00 4.66 14.03
CA THR A 34 33.82 5.84 13.79
C THR A 34 35.01 5.59 12.84
N TYR A 35 35.36 4.33 12.58
CA TYR A 35 36.40 3.99 11.63
C TYR A 35 35.95 4.24 10.18
N LYS A 36 36.91 4.46 9.28
CA LYS A 36 36.69 4.90 7.88
C LYS A 36 35.63 4.11 7.14
N SER A 37 35.65 2.76 7.22
CA SER A 37 34.68 1.91 6.52
C SER A 37 33.25 2.12 7.01
N GLY A 38 33.04 2.32 8.33
CA GLY A 38 31.72 2.64 8.88
C GLY A 38 31.22 4.01 8.42
N VAL A 39 32.10 5.00 8.36
CA VAL A 39 31.78 6.35 7.83
C VAL A 39 31.31 6.26 6.37
N LEU A 40 32.02 5.51 5.53
CA LEU A 40 31.65 5.31 4.12
C LEU A 40 30.27 4.66 3.95
N VAL A 41 29.96 3.66 4.77
CA VAL A 41 28.62 3.01 4.76
C VAL A 41 27.54 4.00 5.19
N ARG A 42 27.79 4.84 6.21
CA ARG A 42 26.87 5.90 6.63
C ARG A 42 26.62 6.92 5.51
N GLU A 43 27.67 7.36 4.83
CA GLU A 43 27.54 8.29 3.71
C GLU A 43 26.73 7.69 2.56
N LYS A 44 26.92 6.38 2.27
CA LYS A 44 26.11 5.67 1.28
C LYS A 44 24.65 5.60 1.70
N LEU A 45 24.36 5.22 2.94
CA LEU A 45 23.01 5.20 3.48
C LEU A 45 22.31 6.55 3.30
N GLU A 46 23.01 7.66 3.56
CA GLU A 46 22.43 9.00 3.38
C GLU A 46 22.29 9.37 1.89
N ARG A 47 23.14 8.89 0.99
CA ARG A 47 22.94 9.03 -0.46
C ARG A 47 21.68 8.25 -0.90
N ASP A 48 21.50 7.02 -0.44
CA ASP A 48 20.33 6.18 -0.74
C ASP A 48 19.03 6.84 -0.25
N ARG A 49 19.06 7.42 0.97
CA ARG A 49 17.95 8.23 1.52
C ARG A 49 17.64 9.44 0.65
N LYS A 50 18.65 10.16 0.18
CA LYS A 50 18.49 11.32 -0.72
C LYS A 50 17.89 10.94 -2.06
N THR A 51 18.29 9.79 -2.63
CA THR A 51 17.72 9.25 -3.86
C THR A 51 16.23 9.00 -3.72
N ILE A 52 15.82 8.27 -2.68
CA ILE A 52 14.40 8.01 -2.41
C ILE A 52 13.65 9.35 -2.22
N ALA A 53 14.17 10.24 -1.37
CA ALA A 53 13.53 11.51 -1.06
C ALA A 53 13.29 12.36 -2.31
N SER A 54 14.29 12.45 -3.20
CA SER A 54 14.20 13.21 -4.45
C SER A 54 13.07 12.68 -5.35
N ILE A 55 12.95 11.35 -5.49
CA ILE A 55 11.97 10.71 -6.38
C ILE A 55 10.54 10.89 -5.86
N ILE A 56 10.34 10.82 -4.55
CA ILE A 56 9.00 10.93 -3.95
C ILE A 56 8.61 12.37 -3.57
N GLY A 57 9.44 13.36 -3.92
CA GLY A 57 9.18 14.77 -3.62
C GLY A 57 9.18 15.10 -2.13
N ALA A 58 10.11 14.53 -1.36
CA ALA A 58 10.32 14.77 0.07
C ALA A 58 11.72 15.30 0.35
N ARG A 59 11.99 15.70 1.58
CA ARG A 59 13.36 16.01 2.07
C ARG A 59 13.95 14.76 2.72
N PRO A 60 15.27 14.56 2.65
CA PRO A 60 15.91 13.40 3.28
C PRO A 60 15.69 13.32 4.80
N ASP A 61 15.59 14.48 5.46
CA ASP A 61 15.33 14.58 6.91
C ASP A 61 13.88 14.26 7.30
N GLU A 62 12.97 14.11 6.35
CA GLU A 62 11.59 13.69 6.54
C GLU A 62 11.39 12.18 6.40
N LEU A 63 12.43 11.43 5.99
CA LEU A 63 12.34 9.99 5.75
C LEU A 63 12.97 9.18 6.90
N PHE A 64 12.24 8.17 7.35
CA PHE A 64 12.65 7.24 8.41
C PHE A 64 12.47 5.81 7.93
N PHE A 65 13.54 5.00 7.97
CA PHE A 65 13.46 3.60 7.59
C PHE A 65 12.86 2.77 8.71
N THR A 66 11.93 1.90 8.33
CA THR A 66 11.24 0.95 9.19
C THR A 66 11.39 -0.46 8.62
N SER A 67 10.89 -1.49 9.31
CA SER A 67 10.92 -2.86 8.77
C SER A 67 9.86 -3.12 7.70
N CYS A 68 8.77 -2.37 7.71
CA CYS A 68 7.66 -2.46 6.75
C CYS A 68 6.64 -1.35 7.02
N ALA A 69 5.68 -1.17 6.12
CA ALA A 69 4.58 -0.22 6.32
C ALA A 69 3.71 -0.54 7.55
N THR A 70 3.62 -1.80 7.97
CA THR A 70 2.91 -2.13 9.22
C THR A 70 3.57 -1.49 10.43
N GLU A 71 4.91 -1.49 10.52
CA GLU A 71 5.63 -0.75 11.56
C GLU A 71 5.38 0.75 11.44
N SER A 72 5.46 1.31 10.22
CA SER A 72 5.21 2.73 9.95
C SER A 72 3.81 3.15 10.40
N ASN A 73 2.78 2.40 10.01
CA ASN A 73 1.39 2.67 10.37
C ASN A 73 1.18 2.59 11.90
N ASN A 74 1.69 1.55 12.56
CA ASN A 74 1.62 1.43 14.02
C ASN A 74 2.33 2.58 14.73
N TRP A 75 3.47 3.05 14.18
CA TRP A 75 4.20 4.18 14.76
C TRP A 75 3.37 5.46 14.70
N VAL A 76 2.68 5.73 13.60
CA VAL A 76 1.77 6.88 13.49
C VAL A 76 0.68 6.83 14.57
N PHE A 77 0.02 5.69 14.74
CA PHE A 77 -1.05 5.54 15.74
C PHE A 77 -0.52 5.59 17.18
N ALA A 78 0.69 5.11 17.44
CA ALA A 78 1.32 5.21 18.75
C ALA A 78 1.76 6.65 19.10
N SER A 79 2.18 7.43 18.10
CA SER A 79 2.75 8.78 18.28
C SER A 79 1.76 9.90 18.09
N GLY A 80 0.80 9.75 17.16
CA GLY A 80 -0.13 10.79 16.73
C GLY A 80 -1.16 11.18 17.79
N ILE A 81 -1.24 10.42 18.90
CA ILE A 81 -2.26 10.61 19.91
C ILE A 81 -1.60 10.89 21.27
N LYS A 82 -0.94 12.05 21.35
CA LYS A 82 -0.33 12.51 22.61
C LYS A 82 -1.35 12.82 23.72
N ASN A 83 -2.58 13.17 23.36
CA ASN A 83 -3.66 13.46 24.30
C ASN A 83 -4.87 12.57 23.99
N LYS A 84 -5.17 11.63 24.87
CA LYS A 84 -6.34 10.73 24.81
C LYS A 84 -7.72 11.43 24.75
N LYS A 85 -7.74 12.76 24.66
CA LYS A 85 -8.97 13.58 24.66
C LYS A 85 -9.49 13.91 23.25
N GLY A 86 -8.76 13.56 22.19
CA GLY A 86 -9.19 13.78 20.82
C GLY A 86 -9.79 12.54 20.18
N ASN A 87 -10.49 12.74 19.06
CA ASN A 87 -10.96 11.64 18.22
C ASN A 87 -10.00 11.36 17.07
N ILE A 88 -10.15 10.18 16.45
CA ILE A 88 -9.45 9.75 15.27
C ILE A 88 -10.48 9.42 14.20
N VAL A 89 -10.23 9.82 12.97
CA VAL A 89 -11.03 9.41 11.82
C VAL A 89 -10.16 8.53 10.92
N ILE A 90 -10.64 7.33 10.62
CA ILE A 90 -10.04 6.42 9.62
C ILE A 90 -11.08 6.12 8.54
N THR A 91 -10.66 5.55 7.41
CA THR A 91 -11.61 5.12 6.38
C THR A 91 -11.96 3.64 6.51
N ALA A 92 -13.14 3.24 6.03
CA ALA A 92 -13.52 1.83 5.94
C ALA A 92 -12.63 1.06 4.94
N GLY A 93 -11.92 1.77 4.05
CA GLY A 93 -11.01 1.20 3.06
C GLY A 93 -9.60 0.88 3.54
N GLU A 94 -9.26 1.20 4.79
CA GLU A 94 -7.90 1.05 5.31
C GLU A 94 -7.40 -0.40 5.28
N HIS A 95 -6.09 -0.55 5.04
CA HIS A 95 -5.41 -1.84 5.27
C HIS A 95 -5.46 -2.24 6.74
N SER A 96 -5.38 -3.55 7.05
CA SER A 96 -5.42 -4.07 8.43
C SER A 96 -4.36 -3.44 9.33
N SER A 97 -3.18 -3.07 8.80
CA SER A 97 -2.12 -2.41 9.57
C SER A 97 -2.46 -0.98 10.06
N VAL A 98 -3.52 -0.38 9.53
CA VAL A 98 -4.12 0.88 9.99
C VAL A 98 -5.38 0.61 10.80
N TYR A 99 -6.23 -0.26 10.30
CA TYR A 99 -7.52 -0.57 10.94
C TYR A 99 -7.36 -1.19 12.34
N GLU A 100 -6.50 -2.20 12.48
CA GLU A 100 -6.34 -2.89 13.77
C GLU A 100 -5.74 -1.99 14.88
N PRO A 101 -4.68 -1.20 14.65
CA PRO A 101 -4.22 -0.24 15.65
C PRO A 101 -5.30 0.78 16.05
N ALA A 102 -6.11 1.25 15.10
CA ALA A 102 -7.22 2.15 15.39
C ALA A 102 -8.27 1.46 16.28
N MET A 103 -8.65 0.21 15.96
CA MET A 103 -9.59 -0.56 16.79
C MET A 103 -9.02 -0.89 18.17
N GLN A 104 -7.71 -1.10 18.29
CA GLN A 104 -7.07 -1.25 19.60
C GLN A 104 -7.18 0.03 20.42
N LEU A 105 -7.01 1.20 19.81
CA LEU A 105 -7.20 2.48 20.51
C LEU A 105 -8.66 2.67 20.92
N LYS A 106 -9.61 2.29 20.05
CA LYS A 106 -11.05 2.31 20.37
C LYS A 106 -11.37 1.46 21.59
N SER A 107 -10.81 0.24 21.68
CA SER A 107 -11.02 -0.64 22.83
C SER A 107 -10.43 -0.08 24.14
N ARG A 108 -9.48 0.88 24.03
CA ARG A 108 -8.88 1.61 25.16
C ARG A 108 -9.59 2.94 25.47
N GLY A 109 -10.76 3.18 24.86
CA GLY A 109 -11.61 4.34 25.12
C GLY A 109 -11.34 5.57 24.24
N CYS A 110 -10.53 5.45 23.18
CA CYS A 110 -10.39 6.52 22.19
C CYS A 110 -11.64 6.57 21.30
N ASP A 111 -12.15 7.77 20.99
CA ASP A 111 -13.21 7.97 20.01
C ASP A 111 -12.63 7.75 18.60
N VAL A 112 -12.90 6.58 18.02
CA VAL A 112 -12.48 6.24 16.64
C VAL A 112 -13.70 6.17 15.76
N ARG A 113 -13.73 7.07 14.77
CA ARG A 113 -14.79 7.23 13.79
C ARG A 113 -14.33 6.64 12.44
N ILE A 114 -15.25 5.99 11.73
CA ILE A 114 -14.95 5.32 10.45
C ILE A 114 -15.73 5.99 9.35
N ALA A 115 -15.04 6.64 8.42
CA ALA A 115 -15.63 7.24 7.24
C ALA A 115 -16.01 6.16 6.22
N PRO A 116 -17.25 6.19 5.66
CA PRO A 116 -17.70 5.21 4.70
C PRO A 116 -16.98 5.34 3.35
N LEU A 117 -17.10 4.29 2.54
CA LEU A 117 -16.74 4.32 1.14
C LEU A 117 -17.97 4.62 0.27
N THR A 118 -17.74 5.21 -0.88
CA THR A 118 -18.72 5.29 -1.96
C THR A 118 -18.89 3.91 -2.59
N LYS A 119 -19.95 3.70 -3.38
CA LYS A 119 -20.11 2.47 -4.18
C LYS A 119 -18.95 2.26 -5.18
N GLY A 120 -18.33 3.36 -5.63
CA GLY A 120 -17.17 3.34 -6.51
C GLY A 120 -15.86 2.95 -5.82
N GLY A 121 -15.84 2.82 -4.50
CA GLY A 121 -14.69 2.38 -3.71
C GLY A 121 -13.77 3.49 -3.20
N ALA A 122 -14.00 4.74 -3.59
CA ALA A 122 -13.33 5.89 -2.98
C ALA A 122 -13.93 6.21 -1.59
N VAL A 123 -13.17 6.87 -0.74
CA VAL A 123 -13.70 7.40 0.52
C VAL A 123 -14.79 8.47 0.22
N ASP A 124 -15.89 8.43 0.95
CA ASP A 124 -16.84 9.55 0.96
C ASP A 124 -16.19 10.73 1.69
N ALA A 125 -15.59 11.64 0.91
CA ALA A 125 -14.85 12.78 1.44
C ALA A 125 -15.73 13.72 2.25
N ASP A 126 -17.00 13.89 1.88
CA ASP A 126 -17.93 14.75 2.59
C ASP A 126 -18.33 14.13 3.94
N ALA A 127 -18.58 12.82 3.97
CA ALA A 127 -18.81 12.09 5.22
C ALA A 127 -17.57 12.14 6.12
N LEU A 128 -16.37 11.95 5.56
CA LEU A 128 -15.11 12.07 6.29
C LEU A 128 -14.96 13.46 6.92
N CYS A 129 -15.21 14.51 6.15
CA CYS A 129 -15.15 15.89 6.64
C CYS A 129 -16.21 16.17 7.73
N ARG A 130 -17.40 15.56 7.65
CA ARG A 130 -18.41 15.69 8.73
C ARG A 130 -17.98 14.99 10.02
N LEU A 131 -17.27 13.85 9.91
CA LEU A 131 -16.78 13.10 11.07
C LEU A 131 -15.60 13.77 11.77
N ALA A 132 -14.83 14.59 11.07
CA ALA A 132 -13.74 15.36 11.67
C ALA A 132 -14.29 16.65 12.32
N ASP A 133 -13.77 17.00 13.50
CA ASP A 133 -14.13 18.20 14.28
C ASP A 133 -12.88 18.85 14.90
N ASP A 134 -13.08 19.89 15.72
CA ASP A 134 -12.00 20.65 16.37
C ASP A 134 -11.17 19.81 17.34
N SER A 135 -11.66 18.67 17.79
CA SER A 135 -10.97 17.72 18.66
C SER A 135 -10.27 16.60 17.88
N THR A 136 -10.41 16.55 16.55
CA THR A 136 -9.80 15.48 15.74
C THR A 136 -8.28 15.60 15.75
N ALA A 137 -7.62 14.59 16.30
CA ALA A 137 -6.16 14.53 16.41
C ALA A 137 -5.50 13.98 15.14
N LEU A 138 -6.12 12.95 14.53
CA LEU A 138 -5.57 12.24 13.37
C LEU A 138 -6.69 11.87 12.40
N VAL A 139 -6.44 12.10 11.11
CA VAL A 139 -7.22 11.53 10.01
C VAL A 139 -6.29 10.62 9.21
N SER A 140 -6.70 9.36 8.99
CA SER A 140 -5.96 8.41 8.17
C SER A 140 -6.79 8.00 6.95
N VAL A 141 -6.19 8.12 5.76
CA VAL A 141 -6.82 7.78 4.49
C VAL A 141 -5.85 6.98 3.63
N ILE A 142 -6.22 5.77 3.25
CA ILE A 142 -5.43 4.98 2.30
C ILE A 142 -5.35 5.71 0.96
N HIS A 143 -4.14 5.82 0.38
CA HIS A 143 -3.95 6.52 -0.90
C HIS A 143 -4.57 5.76 -2.06
N VAL A 144 -4.24 4.48 -2.17
CA VAL A 144 -4.76 3.57 -3.20
C VAL A 144 -5.25 2.29 -2.54
N SER A 145 -6.48 1.92 -2.81
CA SER A 145 -7.07 0.68 -2.30
C SER A 145 -6.27 -0.53 -2.79
N ASN A 146 -5.77 -1.36 -1.88
CA ASN A 146 -5.08 -2.61 -2.20
C ASN A 146 -6.04 -3.71 -2.73
N GLU A 147 -7.35 -3.49 -2.63
CA GLU A 147 -8.37 -4.42 -3.12
C GLU A 147 -8.85 -4.05 -4.53
N THR A 148 -9.13 -2.77 -4.78
CA THR A 148 -9.78 -2.31 -6.02
C THR A 148 -8.89 -1.44 -6.91
N GLY A 149 -7.80 -0.91 -6.37
CA GLY A 149 -6.93 0.04 -7.06
C GLY A 149 -7.49 1.46 -7.14
N VAL A 150 -8.64 1.74 -6.53
CA VAL A 150 -9.25 3.07 -6.51
C VAL A 150 -8.38 4.03 -5.72
N ILE A 151 -8.19 5.23 -6.28
CA ILE A 151 -7.39 6.31 -5.72
C ILE A 151 -8.27 7.19 -4.84
N ASN A 152 -7.78 7.60 -3.69
CA ASN A 152 -8.35 8.68 -2.91
C ASN A 152 -7.55 9.98 -3.17
N ASP A 153 -8.24 11.07 -3.42
CA ASP A 153 -7.61 12.39 -3.59
C ASP A 153 -7.14 12.94 -2.23
N ILE A 154 -5.95 12.47 -1.83
CA ILE A 154 -5.35 12.80 -0.53
C ILE A 154 -5.12 14.31 -0.39
N LYS A 155 -4.71 14.99 -1.47
CA LYS A 155 -4.44 16.43 -1.44
C LYS A 155 -5.70 17.23 -1.14
N ARG A 156 -6.81 16.91 -1.82
CA ARG A 156 -8.12 17.55 -1.59
C ARG A 156 -8.64 17.28 -0.18
N ILE A 157 -8.55 16.02 0.26
CA ILE A 157 -8.99 15.62 1.61
C ILE A 157 -8.16 16.34 2.68
N ALA A 158 -6.83 16.33 2.56
CA ALA A 158 -5.94 17.00 3.48
C ALA A 158 -6.24 18.51 3.56
N ALA A 159 -6.43 19.17 2.42
CA ALA A 159 -6.78 20.58 2.36
C ALA A 159 -8.11 20.87 3.08
N ALA A 160 -9.14 20.07 2.84
CA ALA A 160 -10.45 20.23 3.48
C ALA A 160 -10.39 20.05 5.00
N ILE A 161 -9.67 19.04 5.48
CA ILE A 161 -9.50 18.78 6.92
C ILE A 161 -8.67 19.89 7.58
N LYS A 162 -7.56 20.31 6.97
CA LYS A 162 -6.70 21.38 7.50
C LYS A 162 -7.40 22.73 7.51
N ALA A 163 -8.30 23.02 6.56
CA ALA A 163 -9.12 24.22 6.57
C ALA A 163 -10.08 24.24 7.77
N LYS A 164 -10.60 23.09 8.18
CA LYS A 164 -11.49 22.94 9.35
C LYS A 164 -10.71 22.97 10.67
N ASN A 165 -9.63 22.22 10.76
CA ASN A 165 -8.75 22.19 11.93
C ASN A 165 -7.28 22.03 11.49
N PRO A 166 -6.48 23.10 11.44
CA PRO A 166 -5.06 23.04 11.03
C PRO A 166 -4.19 22.13 11.90
N ARG A 167 -4.62 21.84 13.13
CA ARG A 167 -3.88 20.99 14.07
C ARG A 167 -4.09 19.50 13.84
N THR A 168 -5.13 19.09 13.12
CA THR A 168 -5.39 17.70 12.79
C THR A 168 -4.22 17.13 11.97
N LEU A 169 -3.63 16.05 12.41
CA LEU A 169 -2.59 15.35 11.66
C LEU A 169 -3.22 14.51 10.55
N ILE A 170 -2.57 14.47 9.40
CA ILE A 170 -3.02 13.71 8.23
C ILE A 170 -2.02 12.58 7.97
N HIS A 171 -2.51 11.34 8.03
CA HIS A 171 -1.76 10.14 7.63
C HIS A 171 -2.33 9.57 6.35
N SER A 172 -1.47 9.04 5.50
CA SER A 172 -1.89 8.22 4.36
C SER A 172 -1.05 6.95 4.25
N ASP A 173 -1.72 5.80 4.20
CA ASP A 173 -1.08 4.55 3.79
C ASP A 173 -0.86 4.59 2.27
N GLY A 174 0.40 4.77 1.88
CA GLY A 174 0.82 4.93 0.50
C GLY A 174 1.38 3.68 -0.15
N VAL A 175 1.25 2.52 0.48
CA VAL A 175 1.87 1.26 0.05
C VAL A 175 1.57 0.90 -1.40
N GLN A 176 0.37 1.16 -1.88
CA GLN A 176 -0.01 0.91 -3.27
C GLN A 176 0.10 2.17 -4.16
N GLY A 177 0.32 3.35 -3.57
CA GLY A 177 0.31 4.63 -4.29
C GLY A 177 1.70 5.19 -4.60
N LEU A 178 2.69 4.98 -3.70
CA LEU A 178 4.01 5.55 -3.84
C LEU A 178 4.62 5.19 -5.21
N ILE A 179 5.11 6.19 -5.94
CA ILE A 179 5.63 6.12 -7.31
C ILE A 179 4.57 5.77 -8.36
N LYS A 180 3.72 4.78 -8.11
CA LYS A 180 2.74 4.26 -9.08
C LYS A 180 1.73 5.32 -9.52
N VAL A 181 1.33 6.22 -8.61
CA VAL A 181 0.31 7.27 -8.89
C VAL A 181 0.91 8.68 -8.93
N GLY A 182 2.14 8.87 -8.49
CA GLY A 182 2.88 10.11 -8.71
C GLY A 182 2.37 11.32 -7.90
N MET A 183 2.28 11.21 -6.57
CA MET A 183 1.97 12.33 -5.68
C MET A 183 3.25 12.80 -4.96
N PRO A 184 3.79 13.99 -5.28
CA PRO A 184 4.90 14.56 -4.51
C PRO A 184 4.48 14.83 -3.06
N LEU A 185 5.18 14.23 -2.09
CA LEU A 185 4.75 14.25 -0.69
C LEU A 185 4.76 15.64 -0.08
N ARG A 186 5.70 16.50 -0.50
CA ARG A 186 5.79 17.89 -0.01
C ARG A 186 4.50 18.68 -0.25
N ASP A 187 3.84 18.45 -1.40
CA ASP A 187 2.69 19.22 -1.86
C ASP A 187 1.36 18.52 -1.57
N SER A 188 1.41 17.35 -0.95
CA SER A 188 0.24 16.49 -0.71
C SER A 188 -0.66 16.95 0.45
N GLY A 189 -0.12 17.73 1.38
CA GLY A 189 -0.81 18.11 2.61
C GLY A 189 -0.74 17.07 3.73
N VAL A 190 -0.15 15.88 3.50
CA VAL A 190 0.01 14.85 4.54
C VAL A 190 1.10 15.23 5.55
N ASP A 191 0.91 14.79 6.79
CA ASP A 191 1.92 14.88 7.83
C ASP A 191 2.71 13.57 7.96
N PHE A 192 2.07 12.44 7.60
CA PHE A 192 2.66 11.10 7.58
C PHE A 192 2.30 10.35 6.30
N TYR A 193 3.26 9.60 5.76
CA TYR A 193 3.00 8.72 4.62
C TYR A 193 3.81 7.43 4.77
N SER A 194 3.13 6.29 4.71
CA SER A 194 3.74 4.98 4.91
C SER A 194 3.97 4.25 3.60
N ALA A 195 5.11 3.56 3.47
CA ALA A 195 5.42 2.74 2.31
C ALA A 195 6.14 1.44 2.69
N SER A 196 6.03 0.45 1.82
CA SER A 196 6.70 -0.85 1.96
C SER A 196 7.42 -1.21 0.68
N ALA A 197 8.71 -1.47 0.79
CA ALA A 197 9.59 -1.62 -0.36
C ALA A 197 9.23 -2.82 -1.26
N HIS A 198 8.71 -3.91 -0.68
CA HIS A 198 8.35 -5.12 -1.43
C HIS A 198 7.13 -4.96 -2.37
N LYS A 199 6.49 -3.81 -2.38
CA LYS A 199 5.46 -3.43 -3.37
C LYS A 199 6.03 -2.62 -4.54
N LEU A 200 7.34 -2.32 -4.47
CA LEU A 200 8.05 -1.42 -5.38
C LEU A 200 9.27 -2.10 -6.03
N GLY A 201 9.33 -3.43 -6.06
CA GLY A 201 10.45 -4.16 -6.65
C GLY A 201 11.67 -4.32 -5.73
N ALA A 202 11.52 -4.16 -4.43
CA ALA A 202 12.58 -4.34 -3.44
C ALA A 202 12.30 -5.52 -2.49
N PRO A 203 13.27 -5.93 -1.65
CA PRO A 203 13.07 -7.00 -0.68
C PRO A 203 11.99 -6.69 0.37
N LYS A 204 11.41 -7.75 0.94
CA LYS A 204 10.64 -7.68 2.18
C LYS A 204 11.56 -7.31 3.35
N GLY A 205 11.03 -6.77 4.44
CA GLY A 205 11.83 -6.44 5.64
C GLY A 205 12.40 -5.03 5.66
N ILE A 206 11.96 -4.17 4.73
CA ILE A 206 12.26 -2.74 4.71
C ILE A 206 11.01 -1.93 4.32
N GLY A 207 10.76 -0.84 5.01
CA GLY A 207 9.70 0.12 4.78
C GLY A 207 10.17 1.54 5.03
N LEU A 208 9.27 2.46 4.87
CA LEU A 208 9.52 3.89 5.01
C LEU A 208 8.34 4.56 5.71
N LEU A 209 8.65 5.48 6.63
CA LEU A 209 7.72 6.47 7.12
C LEU A 209 8.24 7.87 6.74
N TYR A 210 7.44 8.59 5.95
CA TYR A 210 7.60 10.03 5.79
C TYR A 210 6.95 10.72 6.98
N ILE A 211 7.68 11.65 7.58
CA ILE A 211 7.20 12.53 8.66
C ILE A 211 7.51 13.95 8.21
N ARG A 212 6.47 14.76 7.99
CA ARG A 212 6.65 16.16 7.60
C ARG A 212 7.50 16.90 8.63
N ASN A 213 8.40 17.70 8.16
CA ASN A 213 9.26 18.52 9.03
C ASN A 213 8.42 19.41 9.96
N GLY A 214 8.82 19.49 11.23
CA GLY A 214 8.11 20.21 12.28
C GLY A 214 7.04 19.37 13.02
N ILE A 215 6.71 18.16 12.55
CA ILE A 215 5.85 17.24 13.29
C ILE A 215 6.65 16.52 14.38
N ASN A 216 6.18 16.67 15.60
CA ASN A 216 6.82 16.06 16.76
C ASN A 216 6.21 14.68 17.06
N VAL A 217 7.00 13.62 16.92
CA VAL A 217 6.61 12.23 17.18
C VAL A 217 7.40 11.64 18.35
N SER A 218 6.81 10.67 19.03
CA SER A 218 7.54 9.87 20.00
C SER A 218 8.20 8.67 19.31
N PRO A 219 9.40 8.26 19.71
CA PRO A 219 10.01 7.04 19.18
C PRO A 219 9.14 5.82 19.49
N LEU A 220 8.97 4.94 18.48
CA LEU A 220 8.27 3.66 18.68
C LEU A 220 9.20 2.61 19.29
N ILE A 221 10.45 2.55 18.80
CA ILE A 221 11.47 1.59 19.23
C ILE A 221 12.60 2.37 19.87
N LEU A 222 12.79 2.14 21.18
CA LEU A 222 13.84 2.77 21.98
C LEU A 222 15.14 1.95 21.89
N GLY A 223 16.29 2.62 22.00
CA GLY A 223 17.60 1.97 21.99
C GLY A 223 18.74 2.93 21.64
N GLY A 224 19.61 2.56 20.71
CA GLY A 224 20.87 3.24 20.40
C GLY A 224 20.78 4.54 19.61
N GLY A 225 19.60 5.13 19.42
CA GLY A 225 19.44 6.46 18.84
C GLY A 225 19.53 6.53 17.31
N GLN A 226 19.47 5.41 16.60
CA GLN A 226 19.43 5.39 15.13
C GLN A 226 18.20 6.12 14.59
N GLU A 227 18.21 6.41 13.29
CA GLU A 227 17.17 7.22 12.64
C GLU A 227 16.86 8.50 13.45
N ARG A 228 17.90 9.22 13.79
CA ARG A 228 17.83 10.49 14.54
C ARG A 228 17.13 10.38 15.91
N GLY A 229 17.29 9.24 16.58
CA GLY A 229 16.70 8.98 17.89
C GLY A 229 15.24 8.54 17.86
N LEU A 230 14.64 8.45 16.69
CA LEU A 230 13.21 8.17 16.55
C LEU A 230 12.90 6.70 16.26
N ARG A 231 13.86 5.96 15.68
CA ARG A 231 13.70 4.52 15.45
C ARG A 231 15.04 3.82 15.64
N SER A 232 15.23 3.29 16.82
CA SER A 232 16.47 2.61 17.20
C SER A 232 16.61 1.22 16.58
N GLY A 233 17.83 0.71 16.58
CA GLY A 233 18.25 -0.54 15.96
C GLY A 233 19.20 -0.28 14.79
N THR A 234 20.23 -1.12 14.65
CA THR A 234 21.20 -0.99 13.55
C THR A 234 20.46 -0.94 12.21
N GLN A 235 20.78 0.08 11.41
CA GLN A 235 20.15 0.28 10.11
C GLN A 235 20.42 -0.91 9.19
N ASN A 236 19.39 -1.36 8.49
CA ASN A 236 19.47 -2.43 7.50
C ASN A 236 20.03 -1.86 6.18
N THR A 237 21.34 -1.55 6.17
CA THR A 237 22.00 -0.90 5.04
C THR A 237 21.85 -1.69 3.72
N PRO A 238 21.89 -3.05 3.70
CA PRO A 238 21.63 -3.80 2.49
C PRO A 238 20.24 -3.56 1.89
N TYR A 239 19.21 -3.57 2.70
CA TYR A 239 17.85 -3.41 2.19
C TYR A 239 17.49 -1.94 1.94
N ILE A 240 18.16 -0.99 2.60
CA ILE A 240 18.06 0.43 2.26
C ILE A 240 18.64 0.68 0.87
N ALA A 241 19.83 0.12 0.57
CA ALA A 241 20.45 0.20 -0.76
C ALA A 241 19.56 -0.44 -1.84
N ALA A 242 19.02 -1.64 -1.56
CA ALA A 242 18.07 -2.29 -2.45
C ALA A 242 16.80 -1.47 -2.68
N PHE A 243 16.27 -0.82 -1.63
CA PHE A 243 15.09 0.02 -1.73
C PHE A 243 15.36 1.25 -2.60
N ALA A 244 16.49 1.92 -2.43
CA ALA A 244 16.87 3.06 -3.25
C ALA A 244 17.03 2.66 -4.73
N ALA A 245 17.69 1.53 -5.02
CA ALA A 245 17.86 1.02 -6.37
C ALA A 245 16.50 0.66 -7.02
N ALA A 246 15.58 0.03 -6.25
CA ALA A 246 14.27 -0.32 -6.75
C ALA A 246 13.39 0.91 -7.03
N VAL A 247 13.43 1.90 -6.15
CA VAL A 247 12.67 3.17 -6.32
C VAL A 247 13.16 3.91 -7.56
N ASP A 248 14.47 3.99 -7.76
CA ASP A 248 15.07 4.62 -8.93
C ASP A 248 14.70 3.87 -10.21
N GLU A 249 14.80 2.53 -10.22
CA GLU A 249 14.41 1.70 -11.37
C GLU A 249 12.93 1.82 -11.69
N LEU A 250 12.05 1.68 -10.68
CA LEU A 250 10.61 1.81 -10.88
C LEU A 250 10.22 3.20 -11.38
N SER A 251 10.88 4.27 -10.91
CA SER A 251 10.59 5.63 -11.36
C SER A 251 10.86 5.84 -12.85
N ARG A 252 11.82 5.09 -13.42
CA ARG A 252 12.13 5.11 -14.86
C ARG A 252 11.20 4.22 -15.67
N GLN A 253 10.75 3.09 -15.11
CA GLN A 253 9.91 2.11 -15.81
C GLN A 253 8.41 2.36 -15.65
N ASN A 254 8.01 3.27 -14.78
CA ASN A 254 6.61 3.49 -14.43
C ASN A 254 5.84 4.15 -15.58
N ASP A 255 5.26 3.33 -16.46
CA ASP A 255 4.31 3.77 -17.48
C ASP A 255 2.88 3.47 -17.05
N ARG A 256 2.28 4.39 -16.27
CA ARG A 256 0.91 4.27 -15.81
C ARG A 256 -0.09 4.18 -16.95
N ASN A 257 0.17 4.81 -18.11
CA ASN A 257 -0.76 4.78 -19.23
C ASN A 257 -0.81 3.39 -19.86
N LYS A 258 0.35 2.74 -20.07
CA LYS A 258 0.44 1.34 -20.50
C LYS A 258 -0.34 0.41 -19.58
N ILE A 259 -0.11 0.52 -18.26
CA ILE A 259 -0.75 -0.35 -17.28
C ILE A 259 -2.27 -0.08 -17.20
N SER A 260 -2.69 1.18 -17.29
CA SER A 260 -4.11 1.54 -17.33
C SER A 260 -4.81 1.02 -18.61
N ALA A 261 -4.13 1.00 -19.76
CA ALA A 261 -4.66 0.40 -20.97
C ALA A 261 -4.87 -1.10 -20.81
N ILE A 262 -3.88 -1.84 -20.30
CA ILE A 262 -4.03 -3.28 -20.00
C ILE A 262 -5.23 -3.53 -19.07
N ARG A 263 -5.39 -2.71 -18.03
CA ARG A 263 -6.54 -2.83 -17.13
C ARG A 263 -7.87 -2.57 -17.84
N ALA A 264 -7.93 -1.56 -18.71
CA ALA A 264 -9.15 -1.21 -19.47
C ALA A 264 -9.56 -2.36 -20.39
N ASP A 265 -8.61 -2.90 -21.16
CA ASP A 265 -8.86 -4.03 -22.07
C ASP A 265 -9.40 -5.25 -21.30
N LEU A 266 -8.85 -5.53 -20.10
CA LEU A 266 -9.36 -6.61 -19.25
C LEU A 266 -10.76 -6.30 -18.69
N CYS A 267 -11.07 -5.06 -18.34
CA CYS A 267 -12.42 -4.68 -17.91
C CYS A 267 -13.45 -4.97 -19.02
N GLU A 268 -13.15 -4.60 -20.27
CA GLU A 268 -14.00 -4.87 -21.43
C GLU A 268 -14.14 -6.38 -21.68
N PHE A 269 -13.02 -7.11 -21.64
CA PHE A 269 -13.01 -8.56 -21.78
C PHE A 269 -13.90 -9.23 -20.73
N PHE A 270 -13.77 -8.91 -19.46
CA PHE A 270 -14.55 -9.48 -18.39
C PHE A 270 -16.04 -9.09 -18.49
N ALA A 271 -16.36 -7.85 -18.86
CA ALA A 271 -17.73 -7.40 -19.08
C ALA A 271 -18.42 -8.20 -20.19
N ALA A 272 -17.72 -8.46 -21.32
CA ALA A 272 -18.22 -9.28 -22.43
C ALA A 272 -18.52 -10.75 -22.01
N HIS A 273 -17.93 -11.20 -20.89
CA HIS A 273 -18.14 -12.54 -20.34
C HIS A 273 -19.07 -12.54 -19.10
N GLY A 274 -19.83 -11.46 -18.86
CA GLY A 274 -20.80 -11.38 -17.77
C GLY A 274 -20.18 -11.19 -16.38
N CYS A 275 -18.90 -10.84 -16.28
CA CYS A 275 -18.23 -10.51 -15.07
C CYS A 275 -18.28 -8.99 -14.81
N LYS A 276 -18.13 -8.58 -13.54
CA LYS A 276 -18.22 -7.18 -13.15
C LYS A 276 -16.92 -6.72 -12.49
N ALA A 277 -16.28 -5.68 -13.04
CA ALA A 277 -15.22 -4.97 -12.36
C ALA A 277 -15.76 -4.24 -11.13
N ILE A 278 -15.05 -4.32 -10.01
CA ILE A 278 -15.40 -3.69 -8.74
C ILE A 278 -14.49 -2.48 -8.53
N GLY A 279 -15.08 -1.34 -8.18
CA GLY A 279 -14.38 -0.07 -8.02
C GLY A 279 -14.27 0.68 -9.34
N ASP A 280 -15.28 1.53 -9.61
CA ASP A 280 -15.41 2.37 -10.81
C ASP A 280 -14.95 3.82 -10.59
N GLY A 281 -14.40 4.14 -9.41
CA GLY A 281 -13.74 5.42 -9.14
C GLY A 281 -12.43 5.58 -9.92
N GLU A 282 -11.80 6.76 -9.80
CA GLU A 282 -10.46 6.99 -10.36
C GLU A 282 -9.51 5.87 -9.89
N ASN A 283 -8.77 5.25 -10.82
CA ASN A 283 -8.02 4.04 -10.55
C ASN A 283 -6.53 4.20 -10.88
N SER A 284 -5.70 3.53 -10.10
CA SER A 284 -4.25 3.53 -10.29
C SER A 284 -3.80 2.87 -11.60
N GLY A 285 -4.65 2.00 -12.17
CA GLY A 285 -4.29 1.10 -13.26
C GLY A 285 -3.69 -0.23 -12.78
N TYR A 286 -3.04 -0.26 -11.63
CA TYR A 286 -2.23 -1.41 -11.15
C TYR A 286 -3.04 -2.54 -10.53
N ILE A 287 -4.32 -2.35 -10.23
CA ILE A 287 -5.16 -3.34 -9.56
C ILE A 287 -6.53 -3.39 -10.22
N LEU A 288 -6.98 -4.58 -10.54
CA LEU A 288 -8.33 -4.89 -11.00
C LEU A 288 -8.94 -5.93 -10.07
N CYS A 289 -10.04 -5.57 -9.43
CA CYS A 289 -10.91 -6.51 -8.74
C CYS A 289 -12.06 -6.87 -9.68
N VAL A 290 -12.29 -8.16 -9.93
CA VAL A 290 -13.36 -8.61 -10.80
C VAL A 290 -14.20 -9.67 -10.08
N CYS A 291 -15.52 -9.49 -10.04
CA CYS A 291 -16.47 -10.50 -9.59
C CYS A 291 -16.77 -11.44 -10.76
N VAL A 292 -16.51 -12.74 -10.58
CA VAL A 292 -16.77 -13.81 -11.54
C VAL A 292 -17.95 -14.62 -11.03
N PRO A 293 -19.20 -14.35 -11.47
CA PRO A 293 -20.40 -14.94 -10.89
C PRO A 293 -20.39 -16.47 -10.92
N GLY A 294 -20.75 -17.08 -9.79
CA GLY A 294 -20.83 -18.53 -9.67
C GLY A 294 -19.49 -19.26 -9.49
N ALA A 295 -18.37 -18.57 -9.52
CA ALA A 295 -17.05 -19.16 -9.33
C ALA A 295 -16.36 -18.59 -8.10
N LYS A 296 -16.21 -19.39 -7.03
CA LYS A 296 -15.49 -18.96 -5.83
C LYS A 296 -14.03 -18.67 -6.16
N ALA A 297 -13.55 -17.47 -5.77
CA ALA A 297 -12.19 -17.01 -6.05
C ALA A 297 -11.11 -17.98 -5.55
N GLU A 298 -11.32 -18.64 -4.43
CA GLU A 298 -10.38 -19.63 -3.89
C GLU A 298 -10.24 -20.86 -4.79
N ILE A 299 -11.34 -21.33 -5.38
CA ILE A 299 -11.32 -22.46 -6.32
C ILE A 299 -10.63 -22.03 -7.62
N LEU A 300 -10.97 -20.83 -8.13
CA LEU A 300 -10.31 -20.26 -9.31
C LEU A 300 -8.80 -20.13 -9.09
N GLN A 301 -8.38 -19.62 -7.94
CA GLN A 301 -6.97 -19.43 -7.60
C GLN A 301 -6.19 -20.75 -7.65
N ASN A 302 -6.76 -21.84 -7.10
CA ASN A 302 -6.12 -23.16 -7.13
C ASN A 302 -6.01 -23.71 -8.57
N ILE A 303 -7.10 -23.64 -9.36
CA ILE A 303 -7.07 -24.09 -10.77
C ILE A 303 -6.07 -23.30 -11.60
N LEU A 304 -5.96 -22.00 -11.38
CA LEU A 304 -5.03 -21.12 -12.09
C LEU A 304 -3.59 -21.40 -11.67
N HIS A 305 -3.35 -21.65 -10.38
CA HIS A 305 -2.03 -22.00 -9.86
C HIS A 305 -1.48 -23.26 -10.54
N ASP A 306 -2.30 -24.29 -10.71
CA ASP A 306 -1.92 -25.53 -11.42
C ASP A 306 -1.55 -25.27 -12.90
N LYS A 307 -2.04 -24.16 -13.48
CA LYS A 307 -1.68 -23.71 -14.84
C LYS A 307 -0.51 -22.71 -14.86
N GLY A 308 0.14 -22.45 -13.72
CA GLY A 308 1.23 -21.50 -13.61
C GLY A 308 0.80 -20.04 -13.66
N ILE A 309 -0.46 -19.73 -13.34
CA ILE A 309 -1.04 -18.37 -13.28
C ILE A 309 -1.34 -18.00 -11.84
N ILE A 310 -0.74 -16.94 -11.33
CA ILE A 310 -0.88 -16.48 -9.95
C ILE A 310 -1.70 -15.20 -9.92
N VAL A 311 -2.85 -15.25 -9.23
CA VAL A 311 -3.73 -14.11 -8.98
C VAL A 311 -4.07 -14.01 -7.50
N GLY A 312 -4.43 -12.82 -7.01
CA GLY A 312 -4.91 -12.63 -5.66
C GLY A 312 -6.40 -12.99 -5.50
N LYS A 313 -6.81 -13.27 -4.28
CA LYS A 313 -8.22 -13.25 -3.91
C LYS A 313 -8.52 -11.99 -3.11
N GLY A 314 -9.69 -11.38 -3.33
CA GLY A 314 -10.12 -10.16 -2.64
C GLY A 314 -10.40 -10.33 -1.13
N ALA A 315 -9.80 -11.31 -0.44
CA ALA A 315 -10.04 -11.58 0.98
C ALA A 315 -8.80 -12.11 1.73
N ALA A 316 -7.58 -11.86 1.21
CA ALA A 316 -6.37 -12.57 1.63
C ALA A 316 -5.76 -12.14 2.98
N CYS A 317 -6.14 -11.00 3.58
CA CYS A 317 -5.39 -10.40 4.70
C CYS A 317 -6.00 -10.57 6.09
N SER A 318 -7.12 -11.23 6.26
CA SER A 318 -7.70 -11.48 7.58
C SER A 318 -8.07 -12.96 7.69
N GLY A 319 -7.41 -13.68 8.57
CA GLY A 319 -7.52 -15.13 8.77
C GLY A 319 -8.90 -15.73 8.52
N ALA A 320 -8.94 -17.02 8.25
CA ALA A 320 -10.00 -17.86 7.63
C ALA A 320 -11.49 -17.67 8.03
N LYS A 321 -11.87 -16.61 8.74
CA LYS A 321 -13.23 -16.39 9.26
C LYS A 321 -13.84 -15.01 8.99
N ARG A 322 -13.18 -14.08 8.30
CA ARG A 322 -13.73 -12.74 8.00
C ARG A 322 -13.75 -12.51 6.49
N GLY A 323 -14.92 -12.07 5.96
CA GLY A 323 -15.07 -11.59 4.58
C GLY A 323 -14.14 -10.41 4.24
N ASN A 324 -14.20 -9.92 3.00
CA ASN A 324 -13.41 -8.74 2.61
C ASN A 324 -14.10 -7.46 3.11
N ARG A 325 -13.60 -6.91 4.24
CA ARG A 325 -14.14 -5.71 4.89
C ARG A 325 -14.27 -4.52 3.92
N VAL A 326 -13.34 -4.37 2.99
CA VAL A 326 -13.34 -3.24 2.03
C VAL A 326 -14.48 -3.41 1.02
N LEU A 327 -14.63 -4.58 0.43
CA LEU A 327 -15.70 -4.86 -0.53
C LEU A 327 -17.08 -4.82 0.15
N GLU A 328 -17.18 -5.33 1.37
CA GLU A 328 -18.40 -5.25 2.18
C GLU A 328 -18.77 -3.78 2.51
N ALA A 329 -17.78 -2.94 2.84
CA ALA A 329 -18.00 -1.51 3.08
C ALA A 329 -18.43 -0.76 1.81
N MET A 330 -18.15 -1.28 0.63
CA MET A 330 -18.66 -0.77 -0.66
C MET A 330 -20.11 -1.25 -0.95
N GLY A 331 -20.68 -2.10 -0.10
CA GLY A 331 -22.02 -2.65 -0.27
C GLY A 331 -22.08 -3.86 -1.22
N ILE A 332 -20.94 -4.51 -1.49
CA ILE A 332 -20.90 -5.76 -2.27
C ILE A 332 -21.49 -6.88 -1.41
N ALA A 333 -22.44 -7.62 -1.96
CA ALA A 333 -23.07 -8.72 -1.24
C ALA A 333 -22.06 -9.84 -0.92
N ALA A 334 -22.17 -10.47 0.24
CA ALA A 334 -21.20 -11.47 0.71
C ALA A 334 -20.98 -12.62 -0.30
N LYS A 335 -22.04 -13.07 -0.98
CA LYS A 335 -21.97 -14.09 -2.05
C LYS A 335 -21.10 -13.66 -3.23
N ASP A 336 -21.09 -12.36 -3.55
CA ASP A 336 -20.33 -11.79 -4.66
C ASP A 336 -18.89 -11.50 -4.22
N VAL A 337 -18.67 -11.15 -2.96
CA VAL A 337 -17.33 -11.00 -2.36
C VAL A 337 -16.52 -12.29 -2.47
N GLU A 338 -17.15 -13.46 -2.23
CA GLU A 338 -16.50 -14.76 -2.38
C GLU A 338 -16.08 -15.08 -3.83
N CYS A 339 -16.70 -14.42 -4.81
CA CYS A 339 -16.44 -14.57 -6.25
C CYS A 339 -15.47 -13.52 -6.80
N CYS A 340 -14.91 -12.62 -5.95
CA CYS A 340 -14.03 -11.55 -6.37
C CYS A 340 -12.58 -12.04 -6.48
N VAL A 341 -12.01 -11.97 -7.67
CA VAL A 341 -10.60 -12.21 -7.96
C VAL A 341 -9.89 -10.86 -8.07
N ARG A 342 -8.71 -10.73 -7.49
CA ARG A 342 -7.85 -9.56 -7.64
C ARG A 342 -6.71 -9.88 -8.59
N ILE A 343 -6.63 -9.13 -9.67
CA ILE A 343 -5.54 -9.16 -10.65
C ILE A 343 -4.72 -7.90 -10.44
N SER A 344 -3.41 -8.02 -10.25
CA SER A 344 -2.58 -6.86 -10.00
C SER A 344 -1.29 -6.89 -10.80
N PHE A 345 -1.03 -5.77 -11.45
CA PHE A 345 0.02 -5.56 -12.43
C PHE A 345 1.25 -4.92 -11.81
N PHE A 346 2.36 -4.98 -12.54
CA PHE A 346 3.59 -4.26 -12.23
C PHE A 346 4.17 -3.65 -13.53
N ALA A 347 5.24 -2.89 -13.43
CA ALA A 347 5.81 -2.16 -14.57
C ALA A 347 6.17 -3.07 -15.77
N ASP A 348 6.58 -4.31 -15.50
CA ASP A 348 6.97 -5.32 -16.50
C ASP A 348 5.80 -6.18 -17.01
N THR A 349 4.57 -5.97 -16.53
CA THR A 349 3.41 -6.76 -16.97
C THR A 349 3.16 -6.55 -18.47
N SER A 350 3.03 -7.66 -19.22
CA SER A 350 2.65 -7.65 -20.63
C SER A 350 1.13 -7.75 -20.83
N ALA A 351 0.62 -7.17 -21.91
CA ALA A 351 -0.78 -7.28 -22.28
C ALA A 351 -1.17 -8.73 -22.60
N ASP A 352 -0.28 -9.47 -23.27
CA ASP A 352 -0.50 -10.86 -23.64
C ASP A 352 -0.66 -11.77 -22.42
N ASP A 353 0.23 -11.63 -21.41
CA ASP A 353 0.11 -12.38 -20.16
C ASP A 353 -1.17 -12.05 -19.40
N ALA A 354 -1.54 -10.77 -19.37
CA ALA A 354 -2.75 -10.31 -18.72
C ALA A 354 -4.01 -10.89 -19.38
N LEU A 355 -4.06 -10.86 -20.72
CA LEU A 355 -5.16 -11.44 -21.49
C LEU A 355 -5.22 -12.96 -21.37
N ALA A 356 -4.09 -13.65 -21.44
CA ALA A 356 -4.01 -15.10 -21.27
C ALA A 356 -4.54 -15.52 -19.87
N ALA A 357 -4.21 -14.77 -18.82
CA ALA A 357 -4.75 -15.01 -17.49
C ALA A 357 -6.27 -14.78 -17.42
N ALA A 358 -6.78 -13.72 -18.06
CA ALA A 358 -8.22 -13.45 -18.09
C ALA A 358 -8.98 -14.56 -18.80
N GLN A 359 -8.48 -15.06 -19.95
CA GLN A 359 -9.06 -16.21 -20.67
C GLN A 359 -9.06 -17.47 -19.82
N ALA A 360 -7.97 -17.73 -19.08
CA ALA A 360 -7.86 -18.86 -18.18
C ALA A 360 -8.86 -18.76 -17.02
N ILE A 361 -9.10 -17.58 -16.46
CA ILE A 361 -10.11 -17.32 -15.42
C ILE A 361 -11.51 -17.70 -15.94
N ILE A 362 -11.90 -17.19 -17.11
CA ILE A 362 -13.21 -17.48 -17.69
C ILE A 362 -13.37 -18.97 -18.02
N THR A 363 -12.33 -19.60 -18.57
CA THR A 363 -12.33 -21.03 -18.85
C THR A 363 -12.52 -21.86 -17.56
N ALA A 364 -11.80 -21.54 -16.49
CA ALA A 364 -11.92 -22.19 -15.19
C ALA A 364 -13.31 -21.97 -14.57
N ALA A 365 -13.85 -20.76 -14.69
CA ALA A 365 -15.20 -20.46 -14.19
C ALA A 365 -16.29 -21.29 -14.87
N LYS A 366 -16.21 -21.46 -16.21
CA LYS A 366 -17.13 -22.34 -16.97
C LYS A 366 -17.03 -23.80 -16.53
N GLN A 367 -15.82 -24.29 -16.25
CA GLN A 367 -15.62 -25.66 -15.74
C GLN A 367 -16.24 -25.87 -14.35
N ILE A 368 -16.16 -24.86 -13.47
CA ILE A 368 -16.79 -24.89 -12.15
C ILE A 368 -18.31 -24.91 -12.31
N GLY A 369 -18.88 -24.00 -13.09
CA GLY A 369 -20.32 -23.89 -13.32
C GLY A 369 -20.95 -25.20 -13.93
N SER A 370 -20.25 -25.82 -14.87
CA SER A 370 -20.71 -27.06 -15.49
C SER A 370 -20.74 -28.27 -14.53
N LYS A 371 -19.99 -28.25 -13.45
CA LYS A 371 -19.99 -29.30 -12.41
C LYS A 371 -21.13 -29.17 -11.39
N TYR A 372 -21.74 -27.99 -11.28
CA TYR A 372 -22.82 -27.70 -10.31
C TYR A 372 -24.19 -27.57 -10.95
N VAL A 373 -24.29 -27.63 -12.28
CA VAL A 373 -25.56 -27.75 -13.02
C VAL A 373 -25.77 -29.24 -13.31
N LYS A 374 -26.33 -29.97 -12.36
CA LYS A 374 -26.99 -31.27 -12.54
C LYS A 374 -28.40 -31.18 -12.03
#